data_46bd709c1652e073238201d38d02c26b
#
_entry.id   46bd709c1652e073238201d38d02c26b
#
_cell.length_a   1.000
_cell.length_b   1.000
_cell.length_c   1.000
_cell.angle_alpha   90.00
_cell.angle_beta   90.00
_cell.angle_gamma   90.00
#
_symmetry.space_group_name_H-M   'P 1'
#
loop_
_entity.id
_entity.type
_entity.pdbx_description
1 polymer ?
#
loop_
_entity_poly.entity_id
_entity_poly.type
_entity_poly.pdbx_seq_one_letter_code
_entity_poly.pdbx_strand_id
1 'polypeptide(L)'
;FTGQITAAGKVPPAKVMVIGAGVAGLAAIGAANSLGAIVRAFDTRPEVKEQVQSMGAEFLELDFKEEAGSGDGYAKVMSEAFIKAEMALFAAQAKEVDIIVTTALIPGKPAPKLITREMVDSMQPGSVIVDLAAQNGGNCEYTVPNQVTTTANGVKVIGYTDLPGRLPTQSSQLYGTNLVNALTLMTRARDGHLVSEFDDEGVRTRTTVRDGEITFPPPPSEVSAAPAPAAKEVAPVEPPPPPKERPW
;
A
#
# COMPACT_ATOMS: atom_id res chain seq x y z
N PHE A 1 17.75 3.47 -9.12
CA PHE A 1 16.57 4.16 -9.66
C PHE A 1 16.83 5.62 -10.00
N THR A 2 17.84 6.24 -9.37
CA THR A 2 18.17 7.64 -9.64
C THR A 2 18.73 7.83 -11.04
N GLY A 3 18.46 8.99 -11.64
CA GLY A 3 19.05 9.35 -12.93
C GLY A 3 20.56 9.59 -12.81
N GLN A 4 21.24 9.47 -13.95
CA GLN A 4 22.69 9.69 -14.04
C GLN A 4 23.02 10.60 -15.22
N ILE A 5 24.07 11.39 -15.06
CA ILE A 5 24.68 12.20 -16.15
C ILE A 5 26.12 11.73 -16.29
N THR A 6 26.45 11.25 -17.49
CA THR A 6 27.79 10.75 -17.83
C THR A 6 28.31 11.42 -19.08
N ALA A 7 29.60 11.24 -19.38
CA ALA A 7 30.17 11.69 -20.65
C ALA A 7 29.51 11.04 -21.88
N ALA A 8 28.90 9.86 -21.71
CA ALA A 8 28.18 9.13 -22.76
C ALA A 8 26.70 9.56 -22.91
N GLY A 9 26.20 10.43 -22.00
CA GLY A 9 24.82 10.92 -22.05
C GLY A 9 24.10 10.89 -20.72
N LYS A 10 22.81 11.22 -20.76
CA LYS A 10 21.90 11.28 -19.60
C LYS A 10 21.02 10.04 -19.56
N VAL A 11 20.97 9.40 -18.40
CA VAL A 11 19.99 8.35 -18.06
C VAL A 11 18.94 8.97 -17.15
N PRO A 12 17.65 8.96 -17.51
CA PRO A 12 16.59 9.49 -16.67
C PRO A 12 16.39 8.60 -15.44
N PRO A 13 15.77 9.12 -14.35
CA PRO A 13 15.31 8.28 -13.24
C PRO A 13 14.30 7.25 -13.69
N ALA A 14 14.28 6.10 -13.01
CA ALA A 14 13.25 5.09 -13.21
C ALA A 14 11.86 5.64 -12.84
N LYS A 15 10.84 5.27 -13.61
CA LYS A 15 9.44 5.58 -13.34
C LYS A 15 8.78 4.40 -12.68
N VAL A 16 8.19 4.61 -11.51
CA VAL A 16 7.52 3.56 -10.72
C VAL A 16 6.06 3.92 -10.55
N MET A 17 5.18 2.99 -10.87
CA MET A 17 3.75 3.10 -10.59
C MET A 17 3.37 2.17 -9.44
N VAL A 18 2.65 2.69 -8.47
CA VAL A 18 2.10 1.92 -7.35
C VAL A 18 0.59 1.92 -7.42
N ILE A 19 -0.02 0.74 -7.47
CA ILE A 19 -1.48 0.56 -7.48
C ILE A 19 -1.92 0.06 -6.11
N GLY A 20 -2.66 0.89 -5.41
CA GLY A 20 -3.06 0.74 -4.02
C GLY A 20 -2.16 1.54 -3.07
N ALA A 21 -2.74 2.47 -2.32
CA ALA A 21 -2.05 3.32 -1.33
C ALA A 21 -2.39 2.93 0.11
N GLY A 22 -2.53 1.63 0.38
CA GLY A 22 -2.55 1.08 1.74
C GLY A 22 -1.16 1.04 2.35
N VAL A 23 -0.99 0.36 3.49
CA VAL A 23 0.30 0.28 4.22
C VAL A 23 1.44 -0.20 3.32
N ALA A 24 1.23 -1.27 2.55
CA ALA A 24 2.24 -1.82 1.65
C ALA A 24 2.54 -0.86 0.47
N GLY A 25 1.51 -0.24 -0.11
CA GLY A 25 1.67 0.72 -1.19
C GLY A 25 2.42 1.97 -0.76
N LEU A 26 2.08 2.55 0.38
CA LEU A 26 2.80 3.70 0.94
C LEU A 26 4.26 3.35 1.25
N ALA A 27 4.54 2.15 1.76
CA ALA A 27 5.91 1.68 1.97
C ALA A 27 6.68 1.55 0.65
N ALA A 28 6.04 1.03 -0.41
CA ALA A 28 6.64 0.94 -1.75
C ALA A 28 6.93 2.32 -2.34
N ILE A 29 6.00 3.29 -2.18
CA ILE A 29 6.20 4.69 -2.60
C ILE A 29 7.42 5.28 -1.90
N GLY A 30 7.50 5.17 -0.57
CA GLY A 30 8.62 5.69 0.21
C GLY A 30 9.96 5.07 -0.19
N ALA A 31 10.00 3.75 -0.37
CA ALA A 31 11.20 3.03 -0.80
C ALA A 31 11.65 3.46 -2.21
N ALA A 32 10.74 3.52 -3.18
CA ALA A 32 11.05 3.91 -4.55
C ALA A 32 11.53 5.36 -4.63
N ASN A 33 10.87 6.28 -3.91
CA ASN A 33 11.26 7.68 -3.85
C ASN A 33 12.65 7.86 -3.21
N SER A 34 12.93 7.15 -2.11
CA SER A 34 14.25 7.16 -1.45
C SER A 34 15.37 6.67 -2.36
N LEU A 35 15.07 5.80 -3.31
CA LEU A 35 16.00 5.33 -4.34
C LEU A 35 16.11 6.28 -5.53
N GLY A 36 15.39 7.40 -5.52
CA GLY A 36 15.46 8.44 -6.54
C GLY A 36 14.60 8.18 -7.78
N ALA A 37 13.57 7.34 -7.68
CA ALA A 37 12.61 7.12 -8.76
C ALA A 37 11.60 8.27 -8.86
N ILE A 38 11.00 8.43 -10.05
CA ILE A 38 9.79 9.22 -10.25
C ILE A 38 8.62 8.30 -9.93
N VAL A 39 7.89 8.59 -8.83
CA VAL A 39 6.84 7.70 -8.33
C VAL A 39 5.47 8.29 -8.65
N ARG A 40 4.60 7.46 -9.22
CA ARG A 40 3.18 7.72 -9.42
C ARG A 40 2.38 6.69 -8.66
N ALA A 41 1.25 7.08 -8.08
CA ALA A 41 0.40 6.16 -7.34
C ALA A 41 -1.08 6.38 -7.68
N PHE A 42 -1.84 5.30 -7.64
CA PHE A 42 -3.29 5.30 -7.81
C PHE A 42 -3.95 4.54 -6.65
N ASP A 43 -5.06 5.07 -6.17
CA ASP A 43 -5.97 4.39 -5.24
C ASP A 43 -7.40 4.84 -5.54
N THR A 44 -8.36 3.95 -5.33
CA THR A 44 -9.79 4.27 -5.52
C THR A 44 -10.34 5.20 -4.45
N ARG A 45 -9.64 5.36 -3.33
CA ARG A 45 -9.99 6.21 -2.20
C ARG A 45 -9.34 7.59 -2.34
N PRO A 46 -10.13 8.66 -2.57
CA PRO A 46 -9.58 9.99 -2.76
C PRO A 46 -8.88 10.56 -1.50
N GLU A 47 -9.27 10.10 -0.32
CA GLU A 47 -8.70 10.55 0.97
C GLU A 47 -7.22 10.20 1.16
N VAL A 48 -6.69 9.23 0.42
CA VAL A 48 -5.25 8.87 0.50
C VAL A 48 -4.35 9.75 -0.36
N LYS A 49 -4.93 10.64 -1.17
CA LYS A 49 -4.19 11.54 -2.06
C LYS A 49 -3.14 12.37 -1.31
N GLU A 50 -3.54 13.00 -0.20
CA GLU A 50 -2.63 13.82 0.61
C GLU A 50 -1.46 13.00 1.18
N GLN A 51 -1.73 11.76 1.60
CA GLN A 51 -0.70 10.85 2.10
C GLN A 51 0.31 10.50 1.01
N VAL A 52 -0.16 10.16 -0.19
CA VAL A 52 0.69 9.86 -1.35
C VAL A 52 1.56 11.07 -1.72
N GLN A 53 0.96 12.25 -1.79
CA GLN A 53 1.68 13.49 -2.13
C GLN A 53 2.69 13.88 -1.05
N SER A 54 2.37 13.68 0.23
CA SER A 54 3.29 13.95 1.35
C SER A 54 4.54 13.07 1.31
N MET A 55 4.47 11.91 0.65
CA MET A 55 5.59 11.01 0.43
C MET A 55 6.38 11.32 -0.86
N GLY A 56 6.05 12.42 -1.55
CA GLY A 56 6.74 12.87 -2.75
C GLY A 56 6.34 12.14 -4.04
N ALA A 57 5.20 11.45 -4.06
CA ALA A 57 4.66 10.81 -5.26
C ALA A 57 3.54 11.64 -5.91
N GLU A 58 3.41 11.50 -7.22
CA GLU A 58 2.26 12.01 -7.97
C GLU A 58 1.06 11.09 -7.77
N PHE A 59 -0.07 11.64 -7.32
CA PHE A 59 -1.32 10.90 -7.26
C PHE A 59 -2.07 11.00 -8.59
N LEU A 60 -2.33 9.85 -9.20
CA LEU A 60 -3.05 9.78 -10.47
C LEU A 60 -4.55 9.83 -10.20
N GLU A 61 -5.23 10.80 -10.78
CA GLU A 61 -6.67 10.95 -10.69
C GLU A 61 -7.33 10.50 -11.99
N LEU A 62 -8.47 9.83 -11.86
CA LEU A 62 -9.32 9.59 -13.01
C LEU A 62 -10.09 10.88 -13.34
N ASP A 63 -10.11 11.26 -14.60
CA ASP A 63 -10.99 12.33 -15.09
C ASP A 63 -12.43 11.80 -15.17
N PHE A 64 -12.94 11.32 -14.03
CA PHE A 64 -14.24 10.68 -13.90
C PHE A 64 -14.87 11.10 -12.57
N LYS A 65 -15.96 11.86 -12.64
CA LYS A 65 -16.77 12.23 -11.48
C LYS A 65 -17.92 11.25 -11.34
N GLU A 66 -17.78 10.26 -10.50
CA GLU A 66 -18.93 9.52 -10.00
C GLU A 66 -19.56 10.29 -8.85
N GLU A 67 -20.88 10.53 -8.90
CA GLU A 67 -21.58 11.10 -7.75
C GLU A 67 -21.37 10.15 -6.55
N ALA A 68 -20.73 10.67 -5.50
CA ALA A 68 -20.40 9.93 -4.30
C ALA A 68 -21.69 9.47 -3.60
N GLY A 69 -22.13 8.27 -3.91
CA GLY A 69 -23.14 7.56 -3.10
C GLY A 69 -22.52 7.21 -1.76
N SER A 70 -23.13 7.65 -0.69
CA SER A 70 -22.79 7.35 0.69
C SER A 70 -22.67 5.84 0.93
N GLY A 71 -21.56 5.38 1.51
CA GLY A 71 -21.51 4.04 2.10
C GLY A 71 -20.13 3.45 2.21
N ASP A 72 -19.87 2.97 3.36
CA ASP A 72 -18.94 1.95 3.87
C ASP A 72 -17.56 1.79 3.20
N GLY A 73 -16.54 1.97 4.02
CA GLY A 73 -15.10 1.98 3.71
C GLY A 73 -14.48 0.70 3.13
N TYR A 74 -15.25 -0.24 2.60
CA TYR A 74 -14.80 -1.40 1.84
C TYR A 74 -15.33 -1.34 0.41
N ALA A 75 -14.45 -1.64 -0.55
CA ALA A 75 -14.63 -1.69 -1.98
C ALA A 75 -16.09 -1.59 -2.45
N LYS A 76 -16.55 -0.35 -2.67
CA LYS A 76 -17.78 -0.05 -3.37
C LYS A 76 -17.75 -0.81 -4.69
N VAL A 77 -18.88 -1.42 -5.08
CA VAL A 77 -19.00 -1.93 -6.44
C VAL A 77 -18.89 -0.73 -7.36
N MET A 78 -17.71 -0.56 -7.97
CA MET A 78 -17.42 0.54 -8.88
C MET A 78 -18.27 0.37 -10.13
N SER A 79 -18.71 1.47 -10.72
CA SER A 79 -19.45 1.43 -11.97
C SER A 79 -18.58 0.86 -13.09
N GLU A 80 -19.21 0.24 -14.10
CA GLU A 80 -18.48 -0.25 -15.28
C GLU A 80 -17.71 0.87 -15.98
N ALA A 81 -18.26 2.08 -15.98
CA ALA A 81 -17.63 3.26 -16.56
C ALA A 81 -16.36 3.66 -15.77
N PHE A 82 -16.38 3.57 -14.44
CA PHE A 82 -15.20 3.79 -13.58
C PHE A 82 -14.13 2.76 -13.87
N ILE A 83 -14.47 1.47 -13.87
CA ILE A 83 -13.53 0.37 -14.16
C ILE A 83 -12.88 0.58 -15.54
N LYS A 84 -13.66 0.96 -16.54
CA LYS A 84 -13.13 1.23 -17.88
C LYS A 84 -12.15 2.42 -17.90
N ALA A 85 -12.44 3.49 -17.16
CA ALA A 85 -11.54 4.64 -17.05
C ALA A 85 -10.25 4.28 -16.30
N GLU A 86 -10.36 3.52 -15.22
CA GLU A 86 -9.23 2.99 -14.45
C GLU A 86 -8.31 2.12 -15.31
N MET A 87 -8.88 1.17 -16.05
CA MET A 87 -8.12 0.29 -16.95
C MET A 87 -7.46 1.07 -18.08
N ALA A 88 -8.10 2.12 -18.61
CA ALA A 88 -7.49 2.98 -19.62
C ALA A 88 -6.31 3.77 -19.05
N LEU A 89 -6.42 4.28 -17.81
CA LEU A 89 -5.31 4.93 -17.10
C LEU A 89 -4.13 3.97 -16.94
N PHE A 90 -4.37 2.73 -16.47
CA PHE A 90 -3.30 1.74 -16.29
C PHE A 90 -2.64 1.36 -17.61
N ALA A 91 -3.41 1.22 -18.68
CA ALA A 91 -2.89 0.93 -20.01
C ALA A 91 -1.99 2.07 -20.55
N ALA A 92 -2.34 3.32 -20.26
CA ALA A 92 -1.51 4.48 -20.61
C ALA A 92 -0.21 4.49 -19.79
N GLN A 93 -0.31 4.26 -18.48
CA GLN A 93 0.85 4.24 -17.59
C GLN A 93 1.81 3.08 -17.89
N ALA A 94 1.31 1.89 -18.21
CA ALA A 94 2.13 0.72 -18.52
C ALA A 94 3.15 0.96 -19.64
N LYS A 95 2.84 1.83 -20.61
CA LYS A 95 3.74 2.18 -21.70
C LYS A 95 4.89 3.09 -21.28
N GLU A 96 4.76 3.76 -20.14
CA GLU A 96 5.69 4.80 -19.71
C GLU A 96 6.57 4.40 -18.52
N VAL A 97 6.11 3.46 -17.69
CA VAL A 97 6.76 3.11 -16.44
C VAL A 97 7.68 1.91 -16.59
N ASP A 98 8.75 1.91 -15.78
CA ASP A 98 9.72 0.82 -15.72
C ASP A 98 9.31 -0.26 -14.71
N ILE A 99 8.63 0.14 -13.64
CA ILE A 99 8.24 -0.74 -12.55
C ILE A 99 6.78 -0.48 -12.17
N ILE A 100 6.01 -1.57 -12.00
CA ILE A 100 4.66 -1.53 -11.44
C ILE A 100 4.66 -2.35 -10.14
N VAL A 101 4.14 -1.78 -9.06
CA VAL A 101 3.88 -2.48 -7.80
C VAL A 101 2.38 -2.51 -7.56
N THR A 102 1.78 -3.69 -7.46
CA THR A 102 0.35 -3.85 -7.20
C THR A 102 0.13 -4.37 -5.79
N THR A 103 -0.81 -3.73 -5.08
CA THR A 103 -1.12 -4.06 -3.67
C THR A 103 -2.63 -4.21 -3.41
N ALA A 104 -3.45 -4.27 -4.47
CA ALA A 104 -4.89 -4.35 -4.33
C ALA A 104 -5.32 -5.74 -3.87
N LEU A 105 -5.57 -5.86 -2.57
CA LEU A 105 -6.00 -7.08 -1.90
C LEU A 105 -7.32 -6.85 -1.18
N ILE A 106 -8.29 -7.72 -1.43
CA ILE A 106 -9.55 -7.75 -0.70
C ILE A 106 -9.51 -8.99 0.19
N PRO A 107 -9.54 -8.85 1.52
CA PRO A 107 -9.50 -9.99 2.42
C PRO A 107 -10.62 -11.00 2.11
N GLY A 108 -10.26 -12.29 2.00
CA GLY A 108 -11.21 -13.37 1.76
C GLY A 108 -11.80 -13.45 0.35
N LYS A 109 -11.33 -12.62 -0.59
CA LYS A 109 -11.76 -12.64 -2.00
C LYS A 109 -10.56 -12.78 -2.94
N PRO A 110 -10.79 -13.28 -4.17
CA PRO A 110 -9.78 -13.22 -5.22
C PRO A 110 -9.36 -11.77 -5.49
N ALA A 111 -8.07 -11.56 -5.77
CA ALA A 111 -7.55 -10.25 -6.12
C ALA A 111 -8.13 -9.78 -7.48
N PRO A 112 -8.51 -8.50 -7.62
CA PRO A 112 -8.97 -7.97 -8.89
C PRO A 112 -7.86 -7.99 -9.93
N LYS A 113 -8.20 -8.27 -11.19
CA LYS A 113 -7.26 -8.18 -12.32
C LYS A 113 -7.20 -6.73 -12.80
N LEU A 114 -6.08 -6.08 -12.53
CA LEU A 114 -5.85 -4.66 -12.83
C LEU A 114 -4.84 -4.48 -13.98
N ILE A 115 -3.92 -5.42 -14.15
CA ILE A 115 -2.91 -5.38 -15.21
C ILE A 115 -3.15 -6.57 -16.15
N THR A 116 -3.63 -6.25 -17.35
CA THR A 116 -3.94 -7.25 -18.39
C THR A 116 -2.67 -7.68 -19.14
N ARG A 117 -2.79 -8.76 -19.93
CA ARG A 117 -1.69 -9.22 -20.79
C ARG A 117 -1.26 -8.15 -21.79
N GLU A 118 -2.22 -7.46 -22.42
CA GLU A 118 -1.94 -6.40 -23.37
C GLU A 118 -1.16 -5.23 -22.74
N MET A 119 -1.46 -4.88 -21.48
CA MET A 119 -0.70 -3.85 -20.75
C MET A 119 0.73 -4.30 -20.54
N VAL A 120 0.96 -5.53 -20.08
CA VAL A 120 2.30 -6.09 -19.87
C VAL A 120 3.07 -6.18 -21.19
N ASP A 121 2.43 -6.63 -22.25
CA ASP A 121 3.05 -6.75 -23.57
C ASP A 121 3.40 -5.37 -24.17
N SER A 122 2.76 -4.30 -23.71
CA SER A 122 3.06 -2.92 -24.09
C SER A 122 4.21 -2.27 -23.30
N MET A 123 4.65 -2.88 -22.19
CA MET A 123 5.76 -2.37 -21.38
C MET A 123 7.10 -2.51 -22.11
N GLN A 124 8.06 -1.67 -21.71
CA GLN A 124 9.42 -1.75 -22.24
C GLN A 124 10.11 -3.06 -21.81
N PRO A 125 10.92 -3.69 -22.71
CA PRO A 125 11.73 -4.83 -22.33
C PRO A 125 12.61 -4.55 -21.11
N GLY A 126 12.62 -5.50 -20.14
CA GLY A 126 13.36 -5.35 -18.90
C GLY A 126 12.57 -4.68 -17.76
N SER A 127 11.35 -4.20 -18.03
CA SER A 127 10.44 -3.71 -16.97
C SER A 127 10.07 -4.80 -16.00
N VAL A 128 9.64 -4.40 -14.81
CA VAL A 128 9.34 -5.31 -13.70
C VAL A 128 7.95 -5.02 -13.11
N ILE A 129 7.19 -6.07 -12.86
CA ILE A 129 5.95 -6.00 -12.09
C ILE A 129 6.13 -6.79 -10.79
N VAL A 130 5.83 -6.15 -9.66
CA VAL A 130 5.83 -6.79 -8.34
C VAL A 130 4.38 -6.89 -7.87
N ASP A 131 3.85 -8.10 -7.85
CA ASP A 131 2.45 -8.35 -7.49
C ASP A 131 2.36 -8.87 -6.05
N LEU A 132 2.02 -7.97 -5.12
CA LEU A 132 1.87 -8.33 -3.70
C LEU A 132 0.55 -9.08 -3.42
N ALA A 133 -0.38 -9.12 -4.37
CA ALA A 133 -1.63 -9.86 -4.26
C ALA A 133 -1.53 -11.30 -4.81
N ALA A 134 -0.34 -11.78 -5.15
CA ALA A 134 -0.11 -13.08 -5.79
C ALA A 134 -0.73 -14.26 -5.03
N GLN A 135 -0.76 -14.20 -3.69
CA GLN A 135 -1.37 -15.23 -2.84
C GLN A 135 -2.88 -15.40 -3.11
N ASN A 136 -3.57 -14.32 -3.49
CA ASN A 136 -5.00 -14.29 -3.76
C ASN A 136 -5.31 -14.29 -5.26
N GLY A 137 -4.42 -14.85 -6.08
CA GLY A 137 -4.55 -14.94 -7.52
C GLY A 137 -3.87 -13.84 -8.33
N GLY A 138 -3.39 -12.78 -7.66
CA GLY A 138 -2.63 -11.67 -8.25
C GLY A 138 -3.46 -10.63 -8.99
N ASN A 139 -2.94 -9.41 -9.02
CA ASN A 139 -3.52 -8.30 -9.77
C ASN A 139 -3.11 -8.28 -11.25
N CYS A 140 -2.02 -8.96 -11.60
CA CYS A 140 -1.54 -9.08 -12.97
C CYS A 140 -1.92 -10.44 -13.57
N GLU A 141 -2.32 -10.47 -14.84
CA GLU A 141 -2.71 -11.72 -15.50
C GLU A 141 -1.54 -12.68 -15.78
N TYR A 142 -0.30 -12.16 -15.79
CA TYR A 142 0.91 -12.99 -15.89
C TYR A 142 1.44 -13.48 -14.55
N THR A 143 0.80 -13.09 -13.43
CA THR A 143 1.22 -13.53 -12.10
C THR A 143 1.03 -15.02 -11.93
N VAL A 144 2.12 -15.71 -11.59
CA VAL A 144 2.11 -17.10 -11.16
C VAL A 144 2.54 -17.12 -9.69
N PRO A 145 1.70 -17.64 -8.77
CA PRO A 145 2.03 -17.69 -7.37
C PRO A 145 3.38 -18.34 -7.09
N ASN A 146 4.18 -17.68 -6.25
CA ASN A 146 5.50 -18.10 -5.79
C ASN A 146 6.57 -18.23 -6.88
N GLN A 147 6.38 -17.59 -8.04
CA GLN A 147 7.32 -17.62 -9.16
C GLN A 147 7.69 -16.23 -9.65
N VAL A 148 8.79 -16.17 -10.38
CA VAL A 148 9.16 -15.04 -11.25
C VAL A 148 8.94 -15.50 -12.68
N THR A 149 7.98 -14.88 -13.35
CA THR A 149 7.66 -15.16 -14.75
C THR A 149 8.32 -14.10 -15.64
N THR A 150 8.94 -14.54 -16.75
CA THR A 150 9.45 -13.62 -17.77
C THR A 150 8.60 -13.77 -19.01
N THR A 151 8.04 -12.67 -19.50
CA THR A 151 7.19 -12.64 -20.69
C THR A 151 8.02 -12.67 -21.99
N ALA A 152 7.38 -12.87 -23.12
CA ALA A 152 8.05 -12.94 -24.43
C ALA A 152 8.78 -11.62 -24.79
N ASN A 153 8.24 -10.46 -24.35
CA ASN A 153 8.87 -9.15 -24.52
C ASN A 153 9.91 -8.81 -23.44
N GLY A 154 10.22 -9.75 -22.52
CA GLY A 154 11.28 -9.59 -21.51
C GLY A 154 10.85 -8.88 -20.22
N VAL A 155 9.57 -8.66 -19.98
CA VAL A 155 9.04 -8.12 -18.72
C VAL A 155 9.08 -9.22 -17.66
N LYS A 156 9.54 -8.87 -16.44
CA LYS A 156 9.56 -9.80 -15.30
C LYS A 156 8.39 -9.54 -14.39
N VAL A 157 7.60 -10.58 -14.08
CA VAL A 157 6.49 -10.52 -13.13
C VAL A 157 6.85 -11.35 -11.91
N ILE A 158 6.95 -10.69 -10.76
CA ILE A 158 7.34 -11.29 -9.48
C ILE A 158 6.07 -11.55 -8.68
N GLY A 159 5.72 -12.83 -8.50
CA GLY A 159 4.54 -13.30 -7.80
C GLY A 159 4.86 -14.06 -6.51
N TYR A 160 5.88 -13.65 -5.74
CA TYR A 160 6.20 -14.31 -4.48
C TYR A 160 5.07 -14.18 -3.46
N THR A 161 4.71 -15.30 -2.82
CA THR A 161 3.62 -15.37 -1.83
C THR A 161 4.14 -15.33 -0.39
N ASP A 162 5.42 -15.62 -0.17
CA ASP A 162 6.06 -15.66 1.15
C ASP A 162 7.08 -14.52 1.31
N LEU A 163 6.63 -13.27 1.16
CA LEU A 163 7.49 -12.10 1.35
C LEU A 163 7.94 -11.92 2.81
N PRO A 164 7.08 -12.14 3.83
CA PRO A 164 7.51 -12.07 5.23
C PRO A 164 8.61 -13.08 5.57
N GLY A 165 8.53 -14.32 5.05
CA GLY A 165 9.55 -15.34 5.24
C GLY A 165 10.88 -15.02 4.56
N ARG A 166 10.87 -14.15 3.53
CA ARG A 166 12.09 -13.68 2.84
C ARG A 166 12.82 -12.55 3.59
N LEU A 167 12.14 -11.89 4.54
CA LEU A 167 12.67 -10.86 5.43
C LEU A 167 12.38 -11.23 6.90
N PRO A 168 12.86 -12.41 7.38
CA PRO A 168 12.37 -13.01 8.61
C PRO A 168 12.66 -12.19 9.85
N THR A 169 13.80 -11.54 9.94
CA THR A 169 14.19 -10.73 11.11
C THR A 169 13.21 -9.60 11.35
N GLN A 170 12.95 -8.77 10.33
CA GLN A 170 12.07 -7.63 10.45
C GLN A 170 10.60 -8.06 10.62
N SER A 171 10.15 -9.04 9.86
CA SER A 171 8.78 -9.56 9.94
C SER A 171 8.48 -10.16 11.30
N SER A 172 9.41 -10.96 11.88
CA SER A 172 9.26 -11.54 13.22
C SER A 172 9.22 -10.46 14.31
N GLN A 173 10.06 -9.42 14.19
CA GLN A 173 10.07 -8.32 15.14
C GLN A 173 8.74 -7.55 15.13
N LEU A 174 8.22 -7.23 13.95
CA LEU A 174 6.93 -6.53 13.82
C LEU A 174 5.76 -7.39 14.32
N TYR A 175 5.77 -8.68 13.98
CA TYR A 175 4.75 -9.62 14.46
C TYR A 175 4.82 -9.81 15.97
N GLY A 176 6.02 -9.97 16.52
CA GLY A 176 6.25 -10.06 17.97
C GLY A 176 5.73 -8.81 18.70
N THR A 177 5.96 -7.62 18.16
CA THR A 177 5.41 -6.36 18.70
C THR A 177 3.88 -6.39 18.72
N ASN A 178 3.24 -6.90 17.66
CA ASN A 178 1.77 -7.03 17.63
C ASN A 178 1.26 -7.97 18.72
N LEU A 179 1.96 -9.09 18.98
CA LEU A 179 1.60 -10.00 20.08
C LEU A 179 1.75 -9.33 21.45
N VAL A 180 2.85 -8.60 21.67
CA VAL A 180 3.05 -7.84 22.92
C VAL A 180 1.96 -6.78 23.10
N ASN A 181 1.59 -6.06 22.05
CA ASN A 181 0.52 -5.06 22.08
C ASN A 181 -0.84 -5.72 22.40
N ALA A 182 -1.13 -6.88 21.81
CA ALA A 182 -2.36 -7.62 22.12
C ALA A 182 -2.40 -8.07 23.59
N LEU A 183 -1.29 -8.59 24.13
CA LEU A 183 -1.18 -8.94 25.55
C LEU A 183 -1.34 -7.72 26.45
N THR A 184 -0.71 -6.61 26.09
CA THR A 184 -0.82 -5.34 26.85
C THR A 184 -2.26 -4.83 26.88
N LEU A 185 -2.98 -4.95 25.76
CA LEU A 185 -4.40 -4.60 25.67
C LEU A 185 -5.25 -5.45 26.64
N MET A 186 -4.94 -6.74 26.75
CA MET A 186 -5.64 -7.70 27.61
C MET A 186 -5.18 -7.69 29.08
N THR A 187 -4.10 -6.98 29.41
CA THR A 187 -3.53 -6.88 30.79
C THR A 187 -3.38 -5.44 31.23
N ARG A 188 -4.39 -4.62 30.99
CA ARG A 188 -4.34 -3.16 31.26
C ARG A 188 -4.05 -2.84 32.74
N ALA A 189 -4.59 -3.64 33.67
CA ALA A 189 -4.38 -3.48 35.11
C ALA A 189 -2.96 -3.90 35.57
N ARG A 190 -2.21 -4.63 34.75
CA ARG A 190 -0.87 -5.17 35.06
C ARG A 190 -0.82 -6.00 36.36
N ASP A 191 -1.91 -6.66 36.69
CA ASP A 191 -2.09 -7.50 37.90
C ASP A 191 -1.90 -9.00 37.64
N GLY A 192 -1.48 -9.34 36.41
CA GLY A 192 -1.26 -10.72 35.96
C GLY A 192 -2.52 -11.43 35.48
N HIS A 193 -3.68 -10.78 35.49
CA HIS A 193 -4.93 -11.31 34.99
C HIS A 193 -5.21 -10.86 33.55
N LEU A 194 -5.61 -11.81 32.69
CA LEU A 194 -6.08 -11.52 31.35
C LEU A 194 -7.56 -11.11 31.40
N VAL A 195 -7.85 -9.95 30.86
CA VAL A 195 -9.21 -9.44 30.72
C VAL A 195 -9.54 -9.33 29.21
N SER A 196 -10.53 -10.08 28.78
CA SER A 196 -11.06 -10.00 27.41
C SER A 196 -12.21 -9.02 27.36
N GLU A 197 -11.92 -7.74 27.12
CA GLU A 197 -12.95 -6.72 26.88
C GLU A 197 -13.50 -6.91 25.47
N PHE A 198 -14.65 -7.57 25.37
CA PHE A 198 -15.26 -7.97 24.10
C PHE A 198 -15.84 -6.78 23.31
N ASP A 199 -15.97 -5.63 23.94
CA ASP A 199 -16.35 -4.37 23.28
C ASP A 199 -15.18 -3.79 22.44
N ASP A 200 -13.94 -4.17 22.77
CA ASP A 200 -12.77 -3.85 21.96
C ASP A 200 -12.78 -4.69 20.67
N GLU A 201 -12.79 -4.01 19.52
CA GLU A 201 -12.83 -4.66 18.20
C GLU A 201 -11.64 -5.60 17.98
N GLY A 202 -10.46 -5.19 18.43
CA GLY A 202 -9.23 -5.99 18.31
C GLY A 202 -9.30 -7.28 19.12
N VAL A 203 -9.98 -7.30 20.27
CA VAL A 203 -10.22 -8.51 21.07
C VAL A 203 -11.33 -9.34 20.44
N ARG A 204 -12.46 -8.72 20.09
CA ARG A 204 -13.64 -9.40 19.53
C ARG A 204 -13.32 -10.14 18.23
N THR A 205 -12.63 -9.50 17.29
CA THR A 205 -12.33 -10.08 15.97
C THR A 205 -11.31 -11.22 16.00
N ARG A 206 -10.52 -11.32 17.07
CA ARG A 206 -9.52 -12.40 17.27
C ARG A 206 -10.04 -13.54 18.13
N THR A 207 -11.17 -13.35 18.81
CA THR A 207 -11.74 -14.36 19.70
C THR A 207 -12.57 -15.34 18.88
N THR A 208 -12.17 -16.60 18.86
CA THR A 208 -12.88 -17.67 18.14
C THR A 208 -13.82 -18.45 19.04
N VAL A 209 -13.52 -18.52 20.34
CA VAL A 209 -14.35 -19.18 21.36
C VAL A 209 -14.34 -18.31 22.62
N ARG A 210 -15.52 -18.08 23.22
CA ARG A 210 -15.68 -17.38 24.47
C ARG A 210 -16.71 -18.12 25.34
N ASP A 211 -16.36 -18.38 26.59
CA ASP A 211 -17.27 -19.04 27.58
C ASP A 211 -17.89 -20.34 27.06
N GLY A 212 -17.17 -21.09 26.22
CA GLY A 212 -17.59 -22.33 25.59
C GLY A 212 -18.43 -22.18 24.32
N GLU A 213 -18.70 -20.95 23.88
CA GLU A 213 -19.46 -20.67 22.66
C GLU A 213 -18.51 -20.23 21.52
N ILE A 214 -18.82 -20.67 20.29
CA ILE A 214 -18.06 -20.27 19.09
C ILE A 214 -18.50 -18.87 18.69
N THR A 215 -17.54 -17.93 18.66
CA THR A 215 -17.75 -16.52 18.26
C THR A 215 -17.23 -16.23 16.85
N PHE A 216 -16.82 -17.25 16.11
CA PHE A 216 -16.34 -17.14 14.71
C PHE A 216 -17.45 -17.56 13.72
N PRO A 217 -17.62 -16.88 12.56
CA PRO A 217 -16.86 -15.69 12.13
C PRO A 217 -17.21 -14.44 12.95
N PRO A 218 -16.27 -13.52 13.14
CA PRO A 218 -16.56 -12.27 13.83
C PRO A 218 -17.62 -11.46 13.06
N PRO A 219 -18.42 -10.63 13.73
CA PRO A 219 -19.32 -9.71 13.05
C PRO A 219 -18.53 -8.82 12.09
N PRO A 220 -19.14 -8.34 10.99
CA PRO A 220 -18.50 -7.40 10.09
C PRO A 220 -17.91 -6.23 10.86
N SER A 221 -16.64 -5.88 10.57
CA SER A 221 -16.01 -4.71 11.17
C SER A 221 -16.76 -3.45 10.75
N GLU A 222 -17.32 -2.72 11.70
CA GLU A 222 -17.71 -1.34 11.49
C GLU A 222 -16.43 -0.52 11.45
N VAL A 223 -15.79 -0.43 10.28
CA VAL A 223 -14.65 0.47 10.10
C VAL A 223 -15.19 1.88 10.09
N SER A 224 -15.28 2.45 11.27
CA SER A 224 -15.33 3.89 11.42
C SER A 224 -14.04 4.43 10.80
N ALA A 225 -14.14 5.22 9.75
CA ALA A 225 -13.07 6.10 9.34
C ALA A 225 -12.80 7.04 10.53
N ALA A 226 -11.89 6.62 11.41
CA ALA A 226 -11.43 7.51 12.47
C ALA A 226 -10.88 8.76 11.78
N PRO A 227 -11.38 9.96 12.11
CA PRO A 227 -10.79 11.18 11.58
C PRO A 227 -9.31 11.14 11.94
N ALA A 228 -8.46 11.43 10.96
CA ALA A 228 -7.03 11.58 11.20
C ALA A 228 -6.84 12.46 12.43
N PRO A 229 -5.96 12.08 13.39
CA PRO A 229 -5.73 12.91 14.56
C PRO A 229 -5.41 14.33 14.06
N ALA A 230 -6.20 15.31 14.50
CA ALA A 230 -6.02 16.69 14.13
C ALA A 230 -4.55 17.05 14.28
N ALA A 231 -3.95 17.54 13.21
CA ALA A 231 -2.57 17.97 13.22
C ALA A 231 -2.40 18.88 14.44
N LYS A 232 -1.54 18.48 15.38
CA LYS A 232 -1.19 19.35 16.51
C LYS A 232 -0.65 20.61 15.88
N GLU A 233 -1.37 21.72 16.10
CA GLU A 233 -0.93 23.04 15.72
C GLU A 233 0.49 23.22 16.26
N VAL A 234 1.46 23.19 15.35
CA VAL A 234 2.87 23.41 15.73
C VAL A 234 2.95 24.87 16.11
N ALA A 235 3.16 25.11 17.40
CA ALA A 235 3.40 26.47 17.88
C ALA A 235 4.50 27.13 17.02
N PRO A 236 4.36 28.42 16.66
CA PRO A 236 5.38 29.11 15.87
C PRO A 236 6.76 28.94 16.50
N VAL A 237 7.67 28.37 15.76
CA VAL A 237 9.08 28.27 16.18
C VAL A 237 9.63 29.68 16.22
N GLU A 238 9.99 30.18 17.41
CA GLU A 238 10.70 31.44 17.53
C GLU A 238 11.98 31.40 16.66
N PRO A 239 12.26 32.47 15.91
CA PRO A 239 13.46 32.53 15.11
C PRO A 239 14.70 32.42 16.03
N PRO A 240 15.75 31.73 15.58
CA PRO A 240 16.96 31.56 16.35
C PRO A 240 17.58 32.95 16.64
N PRO A 241 18.16 33.15 17.88
CA PRO A 241 18.77 34.40 18.23
C PRO A 241 19.92 34.75 17.26
N PRO A 242 20.16 36.06 17.02
CA PRO A 242 21.21 36.49 16.10
C PRO A 242 22.60 36.01 16.55
N PRO A 243 23.52 35.73 15.61
CA PRO A 243 24.87 35.27 15.95
C PRO A 243 25.58 36.29 16.85
N LYS A 244 26.15 35.79 17.94
CA LYS A 244 27.01 36.63 18.79
C LYS A 244 28.22 37.10 17.98
N GLU A 245 28.39 38.42 17.88
CA GLU A 245 29.60 39.02 17.31
C GLU A 245 30.83 38.51 18.06
N ARG A 246 31.76 37.93 17.33
CA ARG A 246 33.10 37.58 17.88
C ARG A 246 33.90 38.86 18.05
N PRO A 247 34.42 39.19 19.22
CA PRO A 247 35.42 40.26 19.31
C PRO A 247 36.68 39.83 18.59
N TRP A 248 37.25 40.76 17.89
CA TRP A 248 38.55 40.67 17.19
C TRP A 248 39.70 40.46 18.17
#